data_d73ab3f7ab783da935cdc6e914a2b738
#
_entry.id   d73ab3f7ab783da935cdc6e914a2b738
#
_cell.length_a   1.000
_cell.length_b   1.000
_cell.length_c   1.000
_cell.angle_alpha   90.00
_cell.angle_beta   90.00
_cell.angle_gamma   90.00
#
_symmetry.space_group_name_H-M   'P 1'
#
loop_
_entity.id
_entity.type
_entity.pdbx_description
1 polymer ?
#
loop_
_entity_poly.entity_id
_entity_poly.type
_entity_poly.pdbx_seq_one_letter_code
_entity_poly.pdbx_strand_id
1 'polypeptide(L)'
;MIKRLIIALALGTGILFTANAQNSTVKDSLLRIYVTAPHDSMRLDVLHDIARLDQQTPVFLYYENKLLKEATEQNNLRYQSLATYEHIIYFFNKLDLKRVTQWMNRMEVLAEKHNYYNDYFKAKKLQIEMYTINQQIELAIHEANIMYDKAKKLNDSNGMREACLCLMTSYIA
;
A
#
# COMPACT_ATOMS: atom_id res chain seq x y z
N MET A 1 1.87 -45.82 -2.74
CA MET A 1 1.35 -44.45 -2.93
C MET A 1 1.32 -43.66 -1.63
N ILE A 2 0.81 -44.17 -0.51
CA ILE A 2 0.67 -43.43 0.77
C ILE A 2 2.00 -42.89 1.34
N LYS A 3 3.11 -43.69 1.29
CA LYS A 3 4.44 -43.24 1.77
C LYS A 3 4.99 -42.00 1.05
N ARG A 4 4.72 -41.84 -0.28
CA ARG A 4 5.16 -40.65 -1.04
C ARG A 4 4.33 -39.40 -0.71
N LEU A 5 3.07 -39.60 -0.34
CA LEU A 5 2.20 -38.49 0.08
C LEU A 5 2.62 -37.92 1.45
N ILE A 6 3.01 -38.79 2.39
CA ILE A 6 3.47 -38.44 3.74
C ILE A 6 4.79 -37.62 3.66
N ILE A 7 5.72 -38.04 2.78
CA ILE A 7 7.00 -37.36 2.60
C ILE A 7 6.77 -35.97 1.98
N ALA A 8 5.86 -35.82 1.01
CA ALA A 8 5.52 -34.51 0.42
C ALA A 8 4.85 -33.58 1.44
N LEU A 9 3.99 -34.09 2.32
CA LEU A 9 3.39 -33.33 3.41
C LEU A 9 4.44 -32.86 4.44
N ALA A 10 5.37 -33.71 4.81
CA ALA A 10 6.43 -33.43 5.79
C ALA A 10 7.43 -32.37 5.25
N LEU A 11 7.75 -32.44 3.96
CA LEU A 11 8.60 -31.43 3.31
C LEU A 11 7.89 -30.07 3.18
N GLY A 12 6.60 -30.06 2.86
CA GLY A 12 5.80 -28.84 2.77
C GLY A 12 5.64 -28.11 4.12
N THR A 13 5.43 -28.86 5.21
CA THR A 13 5.34 -28.28 6.55
C THR A 13 6.69 -27.79 7.06
N GLY A 14 7.79 -28.48 6.76
CA GLY A 14 9.15 -28.06 7.14
C GLY A 14 9.55 -26.70 6.53
N ILE A 15 9.19 -26.44 5.29
CA ILE A 15 9.49 -25.17 4.60
C ILE A 15 8.69 -24.02 5.22
N LEU A 16 7.43 -24.23 5.58
CA LEU A 16 6.60 -23.19 6.22
C LEU A 16 7.09 -22.84 7.64
N PHE A 17 7.55 -23.83 8.41
CA PHE A 17 8.11 -23.60 9.75
C PHE A 17 9.43 -22.83 9.70
N THR A 18 10.30 -23.11 8.73
CA THR A 18 11.58 -22.38 8.58
C THR A 18 11.37 -20.95 8.13
N ALA A 19 10.43 -20.67 7.22
CA ALA A 19 10.12 -19.33 6.76
C ALA A 19 9.54 -18.46 7.90
N ASN A 20 8.63 -19.00 8.72
CA ASN A 20 8.08 -18.28 9.87
C ASN A 20 9.12 -18.01 10.96
N ALA A 21 10.02 -18.97 11.25
CA ALA A 21 11.10 -18.76 12.20
C ALA A 21 12.11 -17.71 11.73
N GLN A 22 12.41 -17.67 10.44
CA GLN A 22 13.30 -16.67 9.85
C GLN A 22 12.69 -15.28 9.90
N ASN A 23 11.40 -15.13 9.58
CA ASN A 23 10.69 -13.85 9.68
C ASN A 23 10.65 -13.34 11.13
N SER A 24 10.46 -14.19 12.12
CA SER A 24 10.49 -13.82 13.54
C SER A 24 11.87 -13.26 13.94
N THR A 25 12.96 -13.93 13.56
CA THR A 25 14.34 -13.48 13.87
C THR A 25 14.66 -12.14 13.21
N VAL A 26 14.25 -11.93 11.95
CA VAL A 26 14.42 -10.66 11.24
C VAL A 26 13.62 -9.56 11.91
N LYS A 27 12.36 -9.83 12.27
CA LYS A 27 11.50 -8.87 12.97
C LYS A 27 12.08 -8.44 14.32
N ASP A 28 12.58 -9.38 15.12
CA ASP A 28 13.21 -9.10 16.41
C ASP A 28 14.45 -8.20 16.23
N SER A 29 15.24 -8.44 15.19
CA SER A 29 16.41 -7.62 14.86
C SER A 29 16.00 -6.20 14.47
N LEU A 30 14.98 -6.04 13.61
CA LEU A 30 14.44 -4.73 13.22
C LEU A 30 13.84 -3.99 14.41
N LEU A 31 13.14 -4.68 15.32
CA LEU A 31 12.61 -4.07 16.54
C LEU A 31 13.71 -3.52 17.46
N ARG A 32 14.84 -4.21 17.59
CA ARG A 32 15.99 -3.72 18.34
C ARG A 32 16.58 -2.45 17.69
N ILE A 33 16.74 -2.45 16.36
CA ILE A 33 17.19 -1.28 15.61
C ILE A 33 16.20 -0.12 15.81
N TYR A 34 14.90 -0.37 15.70
CA TYR A 34 13.85 0.64 15.89
C TYR A 34 13.93 1.33 17.26
N VAL A 35 14.17 0.56 18.34
CA VAL A 35 14.27 1.11 19.71
C VAL A 35 15.49 2.00 19.88
N THR A 36 16.59 1.70 19.19
CA THR A 36 17.87 2.43 19.31
C THR A 36 18.08 3.48 18.21
N ALA A 37 17.30 3.43 17.13
CA ALA A 37 17.42 4.37 16.02
C ALA A 37 17.04 5.80 16.47
N PRO A 38 17.77 6.82 15.95
CA PRO A 38 17.39 8.21 16.16
C PRO A 38 15.99 8.48 15.61
N HIS A 39 15.35 9.53 16.10
CA HIS A 39 14.01 9.93 15.65
C HIS A 39 14.07 10.67 14.31
N ASP A 40 14.44 9.96 13.26
CA ASP A 40 14.65 10.46 11.90
C ASP A 40 14.11 9.47 10.83
N SER A 41 14.51 9.67 9.58
CA SER A 41 14.12 8.82 8.45
C SER A 41 14.55 7.36 8.59
N MET A 42 15.68 7.08 9.26
CA MET A 42 16.15 5.71 9.50
C MET A 42 15.14 4.92 10.35
N ARG A 43 14.57 5.57 11.37
CA ARG A 43 13.54 4.97 12.23
C ARG A 43 12.26 4.69 11.46
N LEU A 44 11.89 5.57 10.53
CA LEU A 44 10.75 5.40 9.64
C LEU A 44 10.95 4.26 8.63
N ASP A 45 12.17 4.12 8.06
CA ASP A 45 12.53 2.99 7.20
C ASP A 45 12.36 1.66 7.96
N VAL A 46 12.86 1.57 9.18
CA VAL A 46 12.75 0.36 10.00
C VAL A 46 11.30 0.02 10.31
N LEU A 47 10.45 1.00 10.63
CA LEU A 47 9.01 0.76 10.84
C LEU A 47 8.33 0.20 9.59
N HIS A 48 8.64 0.77 8.42
CA HIS A 48 8.11 0.28 7.16
C HIS A 48 8.57 -1.15 6.87
N ASP A 49 9.86 -1.47 7.08
CA ASP A 49 10.37 -2.82 6.90
C ASP A 49 9.71 -3.83 7.85
N ILE A 50 9.47 -3.46 9.12
CA ILE A 50 8.74 -4.31 10.07
C ILE A 50 7.31 -4.55 9.58
N ALA A 51 6.61 -3.51 9.11
CA ALA A 51 5.26 -3.64 8.58
C ALA A 51 5.21 -4.64 7.41
N ARG A 52 6.15 -4.53 6.48
CA ARG A 52 6.23 -5.40 5.29
C ARG A 52 6.41 -6.88 5.59
N LEU A 53 6.93 -7.27 6.74
CA LEU A 53 7.01 -8.67 7.14
C LEU A 53 5.63 -9.29 7.41
N ASP A 54 4.62 -8.47 7.69
CA ASP A 54 3.27 -8.90 8.10
C ASP A 54 2.16 -8.39 7.14
N GLN A 55 2.46 -8.08 5.89
CA GLN A 55 1.57 -7.39 4.91
C GLN A 55 0.14 -7.96 4.79
N GLN A 56 -0.05 -9.25 5.04
CA GLN A 56 -1.33 -9.93 4.92
C GLN A 56 -2.15 -9.94 6.23
N THR A 57 -1.60 -9.46 7.33
CA THR A 57 -2.17 -9.56 8.67
C THR A 57 -2.60 -8.20 9.23
N PRO A 58 -3.48 -8.15 10.25
CA PRO A 58 -3.79 -6.91 10.95
C PRO A 58 -2.58 -6.25 11.64
N VAL A 59 -1.51 -7.00 11.89
CA VAL A 59 -0.25 -6.48 12.48
C VAL A 59 0.41 -5.49 11.53
N PHE A 60 0.29 -5.68 10.21
CA PHE A 60 0.70 -4.70 9.22
C PHE A 60 0.13 -3.31 9.50
N LEU A 61 -1.20 -3.21 9.68
CA LEU A 61 -1.87 -1.93 9.95
C LEU A 61 -1.40 -1.27 11.26
N TYR A 62 -1.03 -2.06 12.27
CA TYR A 62 -0.49 -1.51 13.51
C TYR A 62 0.83 -0.75 13.24
N TYR A 63 1.75 -1.36 12.49
CA TYR A 63 3.04 -0.73 12.19
C TYR A 63 2.90 0.41 11.18
N GLU A 64 2.04 0.29 10.16
CA GLU A 64 1.77 1.37 9.21
C GLU A 64 1.10 2.59 9.89
N ASN A 65 0.20 2.39 10.84
CA ASN A 65 -0.36 3.49 11.64
C ASN A 65 0.72 4.16 12.50
N LYS A 66 1.66 3.37 13.05
CA LYS A 66 2.77 3.89 13.82
C LYS A 66 3.74 4.69 12.94
N LEU A 67 4.06 4.17 11.75
CA LEU A 67 4.84 4.87 10.74
C LEU A 67 4.20 6.20 10.37
N LEU A 68 2.90 6.20 10.07
CA LEU A 68 2.17 7.40 9.69
C LEU A 68 2.15 8.45 10.81
N LYS A 69 2.01 8.02 12.07
CA LYS A 69 2.06 8.91 13.23
C LYS A 69 3.45 9.55 13.36
N GLU A 70 4.52 8.76 13.39
CA GLU A 70 5.89 9.27 13.53
C GLU A 70 6.30 10.14 12.33
N ALA A 71 5.92 9.76 11.10
CA ALA A 71 6.14 10.58 9.91
C ALA A 71 5.40 11.92 9.96
N THR A 72 4.23 11.96 10.60
CA THR A 72 3.47 13.20 10.79
C THR A 72 4.17 14.11 11.81
N GLU A 73 4.61 13.54 12.94
CA GLU A 73 5.36 14.26 13.98
C GLU A 73 6.68 14.86 13.44
N GLN A 74 7.33 14.14 12.53
CA GLN A 74 8.56 14.58 11.86
C GLN A 74 8.32 15.49 10.65
N ASN A 75 7.07 15.76 10.25
CA ASN A 75 6.71 16.45 9.00
C ASN A 75 7.34 15.79 7.75
N ASN A 76 7.55 14.47 7.77
CA ASN A 76 8.15 13.74 6.68
C ASN A 76 7.10 13.29 5.66
N LEU A 77 6.89 14.12 4.61
CA LEU A 77 5.86 13.90 3.59
C LEU A 77 6.03 12.59 2.82
N ARG A 78 7.26 12.15 2.58
CA ARG A 78 7.56 10.90 1.87
C ARG A 78 6.92 9.71 2.60
N TYR A 79 7.14 9.59 3.91
CA TYR A 79 6.62 8.47 4.70
C TYR A 79 5.14 8.63 5.04
N GLN A 80 4.62 9.86 5.14
CA GLN A 80 3.18 10.08 5.25
C GLN A 80 2.45 9.60 3.99
N SER A 81 2.97 9.92 2.80
CA SER A 81 2.44 9.47 1.51
C SER A 81 2.55 7.94 1.38
N LEU A 82 3.73 7.38 1.66
CA LEU A 82 3.99 5.94 1.61
C LEU A 82 3.03 5.16 2.51
N ALA A 83 2.94 5.49 3.79
CA ALA A 83 2.07 4.80 4.74
C ALA A 83 0.58 4.92 4.34
N THR A 84 0.17 6.08 3.82
CA THR A 84 -1.20 6.27 3.31
C THR A 84 -1.46 5.36 2.10
N TYR A 85 -0.50 5.25 1.18
CA TYR A 85 -0.58 4.37 0.02
C TYR A 85 -0.63 2.89 0.41
N GLU A 86 0.18 2.45 1.38
CA GLU A 86 0.18 1.08 1.89
C GLU A 86 -1.16 0.69 2.54
N HIS A 87 -1.84 1.62 3.23
CA HIS A 87 -3.21 1.40 3.70
C HIS A 87 -4.19 1.19 2.54
N ILE A 88 -4.06 1.96 1.46
CA ILE A 88 -4.91 1.81 0.27
C ILE A 88 -4.68 0.42 -0.36
N ILE A 89 -3.43 -0.01 -0.54
CA ILE A 89 -3.10 -1.35 -1.04
C ILE A 89 -3.70 -2.44 -0.15
N TYR A 90 -3.54 -2.32 1.18
CA TYR A 90 -4.06 -3.31 2.12
C TYR A 90 -5.58 -3.49 1.98
N PHE A 91 -6.33 -2.39 1.92
CA PHE A 91 -7.79 -2.45 1.79
C PHE A 91 -8.25 -2.79 0.37
N PHE A 92 -7.48 -2.42 -0.65
CA PHE A 92 -7.67 -2.88 -2.01
C PHE A 92 -7.61 -4.41 -2.10
N ASN A 93 -6.58 -5.04 -1.53
CA ASN A 93 -6.44 -6.50 -1.48
C ASN A 93 -7.54 -7.20 -0.65
N LYS A 94 -8.24 -6.47 0.22
CA LYS A 94 -9.42 -6.96 0.96
C LYS A 94 -10.74 -6.67 0.26
N LEU A 95 -10.71 -6.05 -0.92
CA LEU A 95 -11.88 -5.58 -1.67
C LEU A 95 -12.80 -4.64 -0.87
N ASP A 96 -12.22 -3.86 0.06
CA ASP A 96 -12.95 -2.92 0.91
C ASP A 96 -12.96 -1.52 0.29
N LEU A 97 -13.88 -1.31 -0.68
CA LEU A 97 -14.03 -0.03 -1.38
C LEU A 97 -14.22 1.16 -0.43
N LYS A 98 -14.99 0.96 0.66
CA LYS A 98 -15.25 2.03 1.62
C LYS A 98 -13.96 2.55 2.25
N ARG A 99 -13.08 1.66 2.69
CA ARG A 99 -11.82 2.03 3.30
C ARG A 99 -10.80 2.54 2.26
N VAL A 100 -10.77 1.96 1.07
CA VAL A 100 -9.97 2.50 -0.05
C VAL A 100 -10.34 3.96 -0.30
N THR A 101 -11.62 4.30 -0.40
CA THR A 101 -12.09 5.67 -0.61
C THR A 101 -11.73 6.60 0.56
N GLN A 102 -11.86 6.15 1.81
CA GLN A 102 -11.47 6.94 2.98
C GLN A 102 -9.97 7.28 2.99
N TRP A 103 -9.13 6.31 2.68
CA TRP A 103 -7.68 6.53 2.63
C TRP A 103 -7.26 7.34 1.40
N MET A 104 -7.97 7.19 0.27
CA MET A 104 -7.73 8.03 -0.91
C MET A 104 -8.05 9.51 -0.64
N ASN A 105 -9.13 9.82 0.08
CA ASN A 105 -9.44 11.19 0.49
C ASN A 105 -8.32 11.79 1.36
N ARG A 106 -7.72 10.98 2.24
CA ARG A 106 -6.55 11.40 3.03
C ARG A 106 -5.33 11.66 2.15
N MET A 107 -5.08 10.79 1.18
CA MET A 107 -4.00 10.96 0.20
C MET A 107 -4.18 12.26 -0.59
N GLU A 108 -5.40 12.56 -1.03
CA GLU A 108 -5.72 13.77 -1.78
C GLU A 108 -5.45 15.04 -0.97
N VAL A 109 -5.93 15.08 0.28
CA VAL A 109 -5.65 16.20 1.21
C VAL A 109 -4.15 16.39 1.41
N LEU A 110 -3.40 15.30 1.62
CA LEU A 110 -1.95 15.35 1.77
C LEU A 110 -1.27 15.91 0.51
N ALA A 111 -1.65 15.38 -0.66
CA ALA A 111 -1.07 15.76 -1.93
C ALA A 111 -1.32 17.23 -2.26
N GLU A 112 -2.54 17.71 -2.09
CA GLU A 112 -2.93 19.10 -2.40
C GLU A 112 -2.31 20.11 -1.42
N LYS A 113 -2.41 19.82 -0.11
CA LYS A 113 -1.87 20.71 0.93
C LYS A 113 -0.37 20.97 0.78
N HIS A 114 0.38 19.97 0.35
CA HIS A 114 1.84 20.02 0.29
C HIS A 114 2.40 20.04 -1.14
N ASN A 115 1.53 20.06 -2.17
CA ASN A 115 1.92 19.89 -3.58
C ASN A 115 2.83 18.65 -3.79
N TYR A 116 2.48 17.52 -3.14
CA TYR A 116 3.27 16.31 -3.12
C TYR A 116 2.46 15.13 -3.68
N TYR A 117 2.66 14.82 -4.96
CA TYR A 117 1.85 13.85 -5.71
C TYR A 117 2.57 12.51 -5.98
N ASN A 118 3.66 12.21 -5.26
CA ASN A 118 4.52 11.06 -5.56
C ASN A 118 3.76 9.72 -5.64
N ASP A 119 2.86 9.44 -4.69
CA ASP A 119 2.08 8.20 -4.67
C ASP A 119 0.59 8.42 -4.99
N TYR A 120 0.18 9.68 -5.19
CA TYR A 120 -1.22 10.04 -5.43
C TYR A 120 -1.82 9.33 -6.64
N PHE A 121 -1.16 9.38 -7.80
CA PHE A 121 -1.69 8.79 -9.02
C PHE A 121 -1.75 7.27 -8.98
N LYS A 122 -0.80 6.63 -8.30
CA LYS A 122 -0.82 5.17 -8.04
C LYS A 122 -2.00 4.79 -7.16
N ALA A 123 -2.23 5.56 -6.09
CA ALA A 123 -3.35 5.36 -5.17
C ALA A 123 -4.71 5.58 -5.85
N LYS A 124 -4.83 6.65 -6.66
CA LYS A 124 -6.04 6.97 -7.40
C LYS A 124 -6.40 5.88 -8.41
N LYS A 125 -5.40 5.30 -9.07
CA LYS A 125 -5.59 4.14 -9.94
C LYS A 125 -6.25 2.97 -9.19
N LEU A 126 -5.76 2.60 -8.01
CA LEU A 126 -6.35 1.51 -7.22
C LEU A 126 -7.81 1.81 -6.85
N GLN A 127 -8.14 3.07 -6.52
CA GLN A 127 -9.52 3.46 -6.26
C GLN A 127 -10.40 3.28 -7.49
N ILE A 128 -9.93 3.70 -8.67
CA ILE A 128 -10.66 3.56 -9.94
C ILE A 128 -10.85 2.07 -10.30
N GLU A 129 -9.81 1.26 -10.12
CA GLU A 129 -9.90 -0.20 -10.31
C GLU A 129 -10.95 -0.83 -9.37
N MET A 130 -11.05 -0.35 -8.12
CA MET A 130 -12.09 -0.81 -7.19
C MET A 130 -13.50 -0.43 -7.67
N TYR A 131 -13.71 0.74 -8.27
CA TYR A 131 -14.99 1.09 -8.88
C TYR A 131 -15.33 0.13 -10.04
N THR A 132 -14.37 -0.17 -10.90
CA THR A 132 -14.55 -1.14 -11.99
C THR A 132 -14.89 -2.54 -11.47
N ILE A 133 -14.17 -3.05 -10.48
CA ILE A 133 -14.43 -4.35 -9.82
C ILE A 133 -15.86 -4.39 -9.23
N ASN A 134 -16.33 -3.28 -8.66
CA ASN A 134 -17.68 -3.16 -8.10
C ASN A 134 -18.76 -2.79 -9.14
N GLN A 135 -18.44 -2.89 -10.44
CA GLN A 135 -19.36 -2.60 -11.57
C GLN A 135 -19.88 -1.15 -11.59
N GLN A 136 -19.15 -0.23 -10.98
CA GLN A 136 -19.45 1.21 -10.99
C GLN A 136 -18.69 1.90 -12.15
N ILE A 137 -18.94 1.42 -13.37
CA ILE A 137 -18.14 1.75 -14.57
C ILE A 137 -18.18 3.25 -14.88
N GLU A 138 -19.37 3.87 -14.84
CA GLU A 138 -19.52 5.31 -15.09
C GLU A 138 -18.69 6.16 -14.11
N LEU A 139 -18.68 5.77 -12.82
CA LEU A 139 -17.87 6.44 -11.80
C LEU A 139 -16.38 6.21 -12.04
N ALA A 140 -15.98 5.00 -12.43
CA ALA A 140 -14.59 4.71 -12.77
C ALA A 140 -14.10 5.57 -13.93
N ILE A 141 -14.89 5.70 -15.00
CA ILE A 141 -14.56 6.55 -16.16
C ILE A 141 -14.50 8.03 -15.75
N HIS A 142 -15.45 8.50 -14.96
CA HIS A 142 -15.47 9.88 -14.46
C HIS A 142 -14.22 10.21 -13.67
N GLU A 143 -13.87 9.37 -12.69
CA GLU A 143 -12.68 9.56 -11.83
C GLU A 143 -11.36 9.44 -12.61
N ALA A 144 -11.31 8.58 -13.63
CA ALA A 144 -10.14 8.47 -14.49
C ALA A 144 -9.93 9.73 -15.36
N ASN A 145 -11.00 10.37 -15.84
CA ASN A 145 -10.91 11.66 -16.54
C ASN A 145 -10.42 12.77 -15.60
N ILE A 146 -10.95 12.84 -14.36
CA ILE A 146 -10.46 13.81 -13.34
C ILE A 146 -8.96 13.58 -13.07
N MET A 147 -8.55 12.33 -12.94
CA MET A 147 -7.14 11.96 -12.74
C MET A 147 -6.27 12.42 -13.91
N TYR A 148 -6.71 12.23 -15.14
CA TYR A 148 -6.02 12.67 -16.35
C TYR A 148 -5.85 14.18 -16.38
N ASP A 149 -6.93 14.94 -16.13
CA ASP A 149 -6.90 16.40 -16.14
C ASP A 149 -5.98 16.96 -15.04
N LYS A 150 -5.99 16.35 -13.85
CA LYS A 150 -5.08 16.73 -12.77
C LYS A 150 -3.62 16.44 -13.15
N ALA A 151 -3.32 15.27 -13.70
CA ALA A 151 -1.99 14.91 -14.15
C ALA A 151 -1.49 15.85 -15.27
N LYS A 152 -2.36 16.21 -16.21
CA LYS A 152 -2.05 17.17 -17.28
C LYS A 152 -1.72 18.55 -16.72
N LYS A 153 -2.48 19.07 -15.75
CA LYS A 153 -2.20 20.35 -15.08
C LYS A 153 -0.85 20.36 -14.36
N LEU A 154 -0.45 19.21 -13.82
CA LEU A 154 0.82 19.02 -13.10
C LEU A 154 2.00 18.66 -14.02
N ASN A 155 1.77 18.50 -15.34
CA ASN A 155 2.73 17.99 -16.31
C ASN A 155 3.31 16.61 -15.91
N ASP A 156 2.51 15.77 -15.23
CA ASP A 156 2.89 14.43 -14.81
C ASP A 156 2.53 13.40 -15.89
N SER A 157 3.52 13.03 -16.71
CA SER A 157 3.34 12.06 -17.79
C SER A 157 2.98 10.65 -17.28
N ASN A 158 3.47 10.26 -16.10
CA ASN A 158 3.13 8.98 -15.48
C ASN A 158 1.67 8.97 -15.02
N GLY A 159 1.22 10.04 -14.38
CA GLY A 159 -0.18 10.21 -13.98
C GLY A 159 -1.12 10.17 -15.16
N MET A 160 -0.78 10.85 -16.28
CA MET A 160 -1.57 10.77 -17.52
C MET A 160 -1.63 9.35 -18.08
N ARG A 161 -0.50 8.65 -18.11
CA ARG A 161 -0.45 7.24 -18.56
C ARG A 161 -1.33 6.34 -17.70
N GLU A 162 -1.23 6.42 -16.38
CA GLU A 162 -2.04 5.61 -15.48
C GLU A 162 -3.55 5.91 -15.64
N ALA A 163 -3.92 7.17 -15.84
CA ALA A 163 -5.30 7.54 -16.11
C ALA A 163 -5.83 6.96 -17.44
N CYS A 164 -5.02 6.98 -18.50
CA CYS A 164 -5.37 6.34 -19.78
C CYS A 164 -5.56 4.82 -19.63
N LEU A 165 -4.71 4.16 -18.83
CA LEU A 165 -4.87 2.72 -18.54
C LEU A 165 -6.18 2.45 -17.79
N CYS A 166 -6.54 3.29 -16.82
CA CYS A 166 -7.83 3.19 -16.11
C CYS A 166 -9.00 3.34 -17.06
N LEU A 167 -8.98 4.35 -17.95
CA LEU A 167 -10.03 4.55 -18.96
C LEU A 167 -10.17 3.32 -19.87
N MET A 168 -9.04 2.81 -20.38
CA MET A 168 -9.05 1.62 -21.24
C MET A 168 -9.67 0.41 -20.52
N THR A 169 -9.26 0.14 -19.28
CA THR A 169 -9.82 -1.00 -18.51
C THR A 169 -11.29 -0.82 -18.17
N SER A 170 -11.73 0.40 -17.86
CA SER A 170 -13.14 0.68 -17.55
C SER A 170 -14.06 0.60 -18.77
N TYR A 171 -13.56 0.90 -19.99
CA TYR A 171 -14.37 0.77 -21.21
C TYR A 171 -14.48 -0.68 -21.72
N ILE A 172 -13.58 -1.57 -21.28
CA ILE A 172 -13.59 -2.99 -21.68
C ILE A 172 -14.39 -3.86 -20.68
N ALA A 173 -14.59 -3.39 -19.45
CA ALA A 173 -15.28 -4.11 -18.37
C ALA A 173 -16.81 -4.10 -18.57
#